data_3598f7ba855165a755abf345096b8dfb
#
_entry.id   3598f7ba855165a755abf345096b8dfb
#
_cell.length_a   1.000
_cell.length_b   1.000
_cell.length_c   1.000
_cell.angle_alpha   90.00
_cell.angle_beta   90.00
_cell.angle_gamma   90.00
#
_symmetry.space_group_name_H-M   'P 1'
#
loop_
_entity.id
_entity.type
_entity.pdbx_description
1 polymer ?
#
loop_
_entity_poly.entity_id
_entity_poly.type
_entity_poly.pdbx_seq_one_letter_code
_entity_poly.pdbx_strand_id
1 'polypeptide(L)'
;MHYLVTGHTGFKGPWLTLLLLSRGHQVSGLGLDPDEGSLFERAGLSDQLVFDFRVDIRDADAINTAVKAAAPDVVVHMAAQSLVRESYRNPRYTYETNTFGTLNVIEAVAATPSVRAHVVITTDKVYRNIDQAAGYVESDPLGGDDPYSASKAMADLLTQSWIRSFPGCPTAIARGGNVIGGGDVSRERLLPDLVAAYARGQAPQLRFPRAVRPWQHVLDCLNGYLTLADALLAGSGWGQWNIGPGRDSFVEVGQVATLAAELWGGGAHWDLQAGDHPHEANLLALDAAKAQRELGWRNRLGFRDALSWTIDWERRVRGGADPLAVTRQQIAAFESLL
;
A
#
# COMPACT_ATOMS: atom_id res chain seq x y z
N MET A 1 -21.58 2.30 -5.45
CA MET A 1 -21.01 3.48 -4.78
C MET A 1 -19.91 4.07 -5.65
N HIS A 2 -19.59 5.34 -5.44
CA HIS A 2 -18.50 6.02 -6.13
C HIS A 2 -17.31 6.20 -5.18
N TYR A 3 -16.16 5.65 -5.52
CA TYR A 3 -14.91 5.75 -4.76
C TYR A 3 -13.97 6.77 -5.42
N LEU A 4 -13.31 7.59 -4.60
CA LEU A 4 -12.14 8.36 -5.01
C LEU A 4 -10.90 7.73 -4.40
N VAL A 5 -9.96 7.32 -5.26
CA VAL A 5 -8.69 6.70 -4.86
C VAL A 5 -7.56 7.70 -5.11
N THR A 6 -6.92 8.20 -4.05
CA THR A 6 -5.71 9.01 -4.24
C THR A 6 -4.49 8.11 -4.35
N GLY A 7 -3.54 8.47 -5.20
CA GLY A 7 -2.40 7.61 -5.53
C GLY A 7 -2.77 6.42 -6.42
N HIS A 8 -3.82 6.58 -7.22
CA HIS A 8 -4.38 5.55 -8.10
C HIS A 8 -3.42 5.09 -9.19
N THR A 9 -2.42 5.87 -9.55
CA THR A 9 -1.39 5.56 -10.54
C THR A 9 -0.22 4.75 -10.01
N GLY A 10 -0.02 4.75 -8.68
CA GLY A 10 1.06 4.01 -8.01
C GLY A 10 0.75 2.50 -7.89
N PHE A 11 1.66 1.72 -7.31
CA PHE A 11 1.58 0.24 -7.25
C PHE A 11 0.22 -0.31 -6.78
N LYS A 12 -0.29 0.14 -5.64
CA LYS A 12 -1.56 -0.37 -5.07
C LYS A 12 -2.81 0.17 -5.78
N GLY A 13 -2.70 1.33 -6.40
CA GLY A 13 -3.83 2.03 -7.01
C GLY A 13 -4.56 1.24 -8.09
N PRO A 14 -3.86 0.68 -9.09
CA PRO A 14 -4.46 -0.14 -10.15
C PRO A 14 -5.17 -1.39 -9.60
N TRP A 15 -4.57 -2.05 -8.61
CA TRP A 15 -5.18 -3.20 -7.96
C TRP A 15 -6.48 -2.84 -7.23
N LEU A 16 -6.48 -1.72 -6.49
CA LEU A 16 -7.68 -1.24 -5.80
C LEU A 16 -8.75 -0.82 -6.81
N THR A 17 -8.36 -0.10 -7.86
CA THR A 17 -9.27 0.30 -8.93
C THR A 17 -9.97 -0.91 -9.55
N LEU A 18 -9.21 -1.92 -9.96
CA LEU A 18 -9.75 -3.13 -10.57
C LEU A 18 -10.61 -3.96 -9.60
N LEU A 19 -10.20 -4.04 -8.32
CA LEU A 19 -10.99 -4.70 -7.28
C LEU A 19 -12.34 -4.00 -7.04
N LEU A 20 -12.36 -2.67 -7.01
CA LEU A 20 -13.59 -1.89 -6.88
C LEU A 20 -14.49 -2.03 -8.11
N LEU A 21 -13.93 -1.97 -9.32
CA LEU A 21 -14.67 -2.19 -10.55
C LEU A 21 -15.26 -3.60 -10.64
N SER A 22 -14.53 -4.64 -10.20
CA SER A 22 -15.05 -6.02 -10.16
C SER A 22 -16.23 -6.19 -9.20
N ARG A 23 -16.29 -5.37 -8.15
CA ARG A 23 -17.42 -5.31 -7.20
C ARG A 23 -18.56 -4.40 -7.66
N GLY A 24 -18.51 -3.87 -8.89
CA GLY A 24 -19.56 -3.01 -9.47
C GLY A 24 -19.58 -1.57 -8.93
N HIS A 25 -18.47 -1.08 -8.40
CA HIS A 25 -18.34 0.31 -7.97
C HIS A 25 -17.83 1.21 -9.09
N GLN A 26 -18.14 2.49 -9.03
CA GLN A 26 -17.52 3.54 -9.85
C GLN A 26 -16.24 4.02 -9.14
N VAL A 27 -15.21 4.34 -9.92
CA VAL A 27 -13.93 4.80 -9.39
C VAL A 27 -13.47 6.06 -10.10
N SER A 28 -13.05 7.04 -9.32
CA SER A 28 -12.25 8.18 -9.77
C SER A 28 -10.86 8.10 -9.18
N GLY A 29 -9.87 8.54 -9.92
CA GLY A 29 -8.48 8.60 -9.49
C GLY A 29 -7.99 10.02 -9.27
N LEU A 30 -7.14 10.24 -8.29
CA LEU A 30 -6.40 11.47 -8.06
C LEU A 30 -4.93 11.14 -7.74
N GLY A 31 -3.99 11.72 -8.47
CA GLY A 31 -2.56 11.48 -8.24
C GLY A 31 -1.67 12.10 -9.31
N LEU A 32 -0.39 11.82 -9.23
CA LEU A 32 0.57 12.21 -10.25
C LEU A 32 0.46 11.33 -11.50
N ASP A 33 1.20 11.65 -12.55
CA ASP A 33 1.31 10.79 -13.72
C ASP A 33 1.84 9.40 -13.33
N PRO A 34 1.41 8.33 -14.03
CA PRO A 34 1.92 6.99 -13.76
C PRO A 34 3.40 6.88 -14.11
N ASP A 35 4.11 6.03 -13.37
CA ASP A 35 5.45 5.60 -13.78
C ASP A 35 5.37 4.80 -15.09
N GLU A 36 6.39 4.98 -15.94
CA GLU A 36 6.52 4.23 -17.20
C GLU A 36 6.51 2.72 -16.95
N GLY A 37 5.68 1.99 -17.69
CA GLY A 37 5.51 0.55 -17.57
C GLY A 37 4.75 0.09 -16.33
N SER A 38 4.15 1.00 -15.56
CA SER A 38 3.27 0.66 -14.43
C SER A 38 2.05 -0.15 -14.86
N LEU A 39 1.45 -0.87 -13.92
CA LEU A 39 0.19 -1.58 -14.18
C LEU A 39 -0.92 -0.61 -14.64
N PHE A 40 -0.96 0.60 -14.08
CA PHE A 40 -1.95 1.61 -14.47
C PHE A 40 -1.89 1.93 -15.96
N GLU A 41 -0.68 2.23 -16.45
CA GLU A 41 -0.44 2.57 -17.86
C GLU A 41 -0.72 1.37 -18.77
N ARG A 42 -0.11 0.21 -18.46
CA ARG A 42 -0.17 -1.00 -19.30
C ARG A 42 -1.56 -1.62 -19.38
N ALA A 43 -2.41 -1.42 -18.37
CA ALA A 43 -3.78 -1.89 -18.33
C ALA A 43 -4.79 -0.87 -18.88
N GLY A 44 -4.36 0.32 -19.30
CA GLY A 44 -5.24 1.36 -19.84
C GLY A 44 -6.31 1.80 -18.87
N LEU A 45 -5.98 1.95 -17.57
CA LEU A 45 -6.98 2.17 -16.52
C LEU A 45 -7.62 3.55 -16.56
N SER A 46 -6.97 4.54 -17.16
CA SER A 46 -7.54 5.89 -17.30
C SER A 46 -8.93 5.87 -17.92
N ASP A 47 -9.13 5.03 -18.96
CA ASP A 47 -10.40 4.92 -19.68
C ASP A 47 -11.52 4.21 -18.89
N GLN A 48 -11.20 3.59 -17.75
CA GLN A 48 -12.14 2.89 -16.89
C GLN A 48 -12.57 3.74 -15.67
N LEU A 49 -11.97 4.92 -15.50
CA LEU A 49 -12.28 5.84 -14.42
C LEU A 49 -13.39 6.82 -14.81
N VAL A 50 -14.21 7.23 -13.83
CA VAL A 50 -15.16 8.33 -14.00
C VAL A 50 -14.43 9.65 -14.20
N PHE A 51 -13.41 9.89 -13.36
CA PHE A 51 -12.48 11.00 -13.49
C PHE A 51 -11.05 10.50 -13.23
N ASP A 52 -10.10 11.00 -14.01
CA ASP A 52 -8.66 10.77 -13.84
C ASP A 52 -7.97 12.13 -13.62
N PHE A 53 -7.87 12.52 -12.34
CA PHE A 53 -7.27 13.80 -11.96
C PHE A 53 -5.77 13.67 -11.78
N ARG A 54 -5.01 14.40 -12.60
CA ARG A 54 -3.55 14.53 -12.49
C ARG A 54 -3.23 15.72 -11.59
N VAL A 55 -3.23 15.47 -10.26
CA VAL A 55 -3.08 16.49 -9.23
C VAL A 55 -2.06 16.05 -8.18
N ASP A 56 -1.17 16.97 -7.81
CA ASP A 56 -0.27 16.79 -6.68
C ASP A 56 -1.05 17.07 -5.37
N ILE A 57 -0.97 16.16 -4.41
CA ILE A 57 -1.67 16.31 -3.13
C ILE A 57 -1.14 17.48 -2.27
N ARG A 58 -0.03 18.11 -2.64
CA ARG A 58 0.47 19.34 -2.02
C ARG A 58 -0.28 20.59 -2.45
N ASP A 59 -1.04 20.52 -3.54
CA ASP A 59 -1.87 21.62 -4.04
C ASP A 59 -3.29 21.52 -3.45
N ALA A 60 -3.52 22.23 -2.35
CA ALA A 60 -4.77 22.19 -1.61
C ALA A 60 -6.00 22.64 -2.45
N ASP A 61 -5.83 23.66 -3.29
CA ASP A 61 -6.92 24.19 -4.13
C ASP A 61 -7.32 23.21 -5.23
N ALA A 62 -6.30 22.61 -5.89
CA ALA A 62 -6.53 21.59 -6.90
C ALA A 62 -7.21 20.34 -6.33
N ILE A 63 -6.80 19.88 -5.12
CA ILE A 63 -7.46 18.76 -4.43
C ILE A 63 -8.90 19.08 -4.10
N ASN A 64 -9.16 20.22 -3.47
CA ASN A 64 -10.51 20.64 -3.10
C ASN A 64 -11.43 20.69 -4.32
N THR A 65 -10.92 21.20 -5.46
CA THR A 65 -11.65 21.23 -6.73
C THR A 65 -11.93 19.81 -7.25
N ALA A 66 -10.94 18.92 -7.24
CA ALA A 66 -11.08 17.56 -7.74
C ALA A 66 -12.04 16.71 -6.89
N VAL A 67 -11.94 16.79 -5.54
CA VAL A 67 -12.82 16.05 -4.62
C VAL A 67 -14.28 16.50 -4.76
N LYS A 68 -14.50 17.81 -4.85
CA LYS A 68 -15.86 18.38 -5.09
C LYS A 68 -16.43 17.98 -6.44
N ALA A 69 -15.60 17.98 -7.50
CA ALA A 69 -16.04 17.58 -8.84
C ALA A 69 -16.39 16.08 -8.90
N ALA A 70 -15.62 15.23 -8.23
CA ALA A 70 -15.91 13.81 -8.14
C ALA A 70 -17.14 13.52 -7.28
N ALA A 71 -17.39 14.30 -6.23
CA ALA A 71 -18.45 14.09 -5.24
C ALA A 71 -18.60 12.61 -4.82
N PRO A 72 -17.53 11.95 -4.34
CA PRO A 72 -17.54 10.51 -4.09
C PRO A 72 -18.33 10.17 -2.80
N ASP A 73 -18.77 8.90 -2.68
CA ASP A 73 -19.29 8.35 -1.43
C ASP A 73 -18.16 7.99 -0.45
N VAL A 74 -17.04 7.51 -0.98
CA VAL A 74 -15.90 6.99 -0.20
C VAL A 74 -14.59 7.53 -0.75
N VAL A 75 -13.69 7.96 0.14
CA VAL A 75 -12.32 8.32 -0.22
C VAL A 75 -11.33 7.35 0.40
N VAL A 76 -10.44 6.76 -0.43
CA VAL A 76 -9.30 5.97 0.03
C VAL A 76 -8.02 6.73 -0.30
N HIS A 77 -7.40 7.29 0.74
CA HIS A 77 -6.22 8.12 0.61
C HIS A 77 -4.94 7.31 0.70
N MET A 78 -4.38 6.93 -0.47
CA MET A 78 -3.12 6.16 -0.59
C MET A 78 -1.95 6.98 -1.14
N ALA A 79 -2.19 8.19 -1.68
CA ALA A 79 -1.14 9.03 -2.23
C ALA A 79 -0.09 9.37 -1.17
N ALA A 80 1.17 9.10 -1.46
CA ALA A 80 2.30 9.37 -0.58
C ALA A 80 3.62 9.28 -1.34
N GLN A 81 4.66 9.97 -0.88
CA GLN A 81 6.03 9.60 -1.19
C GLN A 81 6.38 8.38 -0.31
N SER A 82 6.55 7.20 -0.90
CA SER A 82 6.59 5.90 -0.18
C SER A 82 7.99 5.29 -0.07
N LEU A 83 9.02 5.92 -0.63
CA LEU A 83 10.37 5.38 -0.71
C LEU A 83 11.26 5.96 0.40
N VAL A 84 11.75 5.09 1.29
CA VAL A 84 12.59 5.49 2.43
C VAL A 84 13.86 6.21 1.95
N ARG A 85 14.55 5.69 0.94
CA ARG A 85 15.78 6.31 0.44
C ARG A 85 15.55 7.66 -0.23
N GLU A 86 14.41 7.83 -0.92
CA GLU A 86 14.04 9.12 -1.48
C GLU A 86 13.78 10.15 -0.38
N SER A 87 13.27 9.73 0.77
CA SER A 87 13.05 10.62 1.91
C SER A 87 14.35 11.22 2.47
N TYR A 88 15.47 10.52 2.36
CA TYR A 88 16.78 11.06 2.72
C TYR A 88 17.33 12.04 1.66
N ARG A 89 17.03 11.82 0.37
CA ARG A 89 17.44 12.72 -0.72
C ARG A 89 16.61 14.01 -0.72
N ASN A 90 15.29 13.86 -0.52
CA ASN A 90 14.31 14.95 -0.57
C ASN A 90 13.40 14.96 0.68
N PRO A 91 13.94 15.29 1.87
CA PRO A 91 13.15 15.24 3.10
C PRO A 91 11.99 16.24 3.10
N ARG A 92 12.21 17.48 2.60
CA ARG A 92 11.14 18.49 2.52
C ARG A 92 9.98 17.99 1.68
N TYR A 93 10.22 17.50 0.48
CA TYR A 93 9.21 16.93 -0.39
C TYR A 93 8.44 15.80 0.30
N THR A 94 9.14 14.94 1.05
CA THR A 94 8.54 13.82 1.79
C THR A 94 7.58 14.31 2.89
N TYR A 95 7.98 15.30 3.68
CA TYR A 95 7.11 15.88 4.72
C TYR A 95 5.94 16.64 4.12
N GLU A 96 6.17 17.46 3.10
CA GLU A 96 5.12 18.20 2.41
C GLU A 96 4.07 17.26 1.81
N THR A 97 4.50 16.20 1.14
CA THR A 97 3.60 15.22 0.52
C THR A 97 2.87 14.39 1.58
N ASN A 98 3.60 13.76 2.50
CA ASN A 98 2.99 12.77 3.39
C ASN A 98 2.19 13.40 4.51
N THR A 99 2.61 14.55 5.04
CA THR A 99 1.93 15.21 6.17
C THR A 99 0.93 16.25 5.69
N PHE A 100 1.41 17.28 4.97
CA PHE A 100 0.53 18.37 4.53
C PHE A 100 -0.38 17.95 3.38
N GLY A 101 0.09 17.09 2.47
CA GLY A 101 -0.77 16.50 1.45
C GLY A 101 -1.93 15.68 2.05
N THR A 102 -1.66 14.93 3.14
CA THR A 102 -2.73 14.24 3.89
C THR A 102 -3.70 15.23 4.52
N LEU A 103 -3.22 16.35 5.10
CA LEU A 103 -4.07 17.40 5.63
C LEU A 103 -4.99 17.98 4.54
N ASN A 104 -4.43 18.33 3.38
CA ASN A 104 -5.20 18.86 2.25
C ASN A 104 -6.33 17.92 1.81
N VAL A 105 -6.06 16.61 1.78
CA VAL A 105 -7.10 15.62 1.44
C VAL A 105 -8.17 15.55 2.53
N ILE A 106 -7.79 15.56 3.81
CA ILE A 106 -8.73 15.54 4.95
C ILE A 106 -9.64 16.77 4.90
N GLU A 107 -9.09 17.96 4.65
CA GLU A 107 -9.87 19.22 4.55
C GLU A 107 -10.83 19.19 3.36
N ALA A 108 -10.40 18.70 2.20
CA ALA A 108 -11.27 18.56 1.03
C ALA A 108 -12.40 17.55 1.27
N VAL A 109 -12.11 16.43 1.95
CA VAL A 109 -13.12 15.45 2.37
C VAL A 109 -14.13 16.09 3.32
N ALA A 110 -13.67 16.83 4.34
CA ALA A 110 -14.54 17.51 5.29
C ALA A 110 -15.43 18.58 4.64
N ALA A 111 -14.95 19.21 3.56
CA ALA A 111 -15.68 20.22 2.79
C ALA A 111 -16.63 19.62 1.72
N THR A 112 -16.70 18.28 1.59
CA THR A 112 -17.49 17.60 0.55
C THR A 112 -18.57 16.70 1.18
N PRO A 113 -19.82 17.17 1.30
CA PRO A 113 -20.90 16.47 2.04
C PRO A 113 -21.29 15.10 1.48
N SER A 114 -20.96 14.78 0.22
CA SER A 114 -21.23 13.47 -0.37
C SER A 114 -20.36 12.36 0.26
N VAL A 115 -19.17 12.70 0.82
CA VAL A 115 -18.25 11.72 1.38
C VAL A 115 -18.79 11.19 2.71
N ARG A 116 -19.03 9.88 2.74
CA ARG A 116 -19.62 9.16 3.86
C ARG A 116 -18.61 8.32 4.62
N ALA A 117 -17.45 8.02 4.01
CA ALA A 117 -16.38 7.27 4.63
C ALA A 117 -15.02 7.70 4.06
N HIS A 118 -14.01 7.79 4.92
CA HIS A 118 -12.65 8.17 4.55
C HIS A 118 -11.65 7.21 5.21
N VAL A 119 -10.81 6.55 4.39
CA VAL A 119 -9.75 5.66 4.86
C VAL A 119 -8.39 6.27 4.52
N VAL A 120 -7.62 6.64 5.53
CA VAL A 120 -6.27 7.20 5.40
C VAL A 120 -5.24 6.09 5.56
N ILE A 121 -4.38 5.90 4.56
CA ILE A 121 -3.40 4.83 4.57
C ILE A 121 -2.06 5.35 5.12
N THR A 122 -1.61 4.71 6.20
CA THR A 122 -0.28 4.91 6.76
C THR A 122 0.54 3.62 6.65
N THR A 123 1.50 3.38 7.53
CA THR A 123 2.46 2.29 7.43
C THR A 123 2.77 1.71 8.82
N ASP A 124 3.29 0.49 8.87
CA ASP A 124 3.92 -0.11 10.04
C ASP A 124 5.07 0.74 10.62
N LYS A 125 5.73 1.52 9.76
CA LYS A 125 6.86 2.39 10.14
C LYS A 125 6.46 3.63 10.94
N VAL A 126 5.17 3.83 11.22
CA VAL A 126 4.70 4.89 12.11
C VAL A 126 5.03 4.62 13.58
N TYR A 127 5.26 3.36 13.95
CA TYR A 127 5.59 2.99 15.31
C TYR A 127 7.04 3.33 15.68
N ARG A 128 7.26 3.74 16.94
CA ARG A 128 8.60 3.81 17.50
C ARG A 128 9.17 2.40 17.58
N ASN A 129 10.10 2.10 16.67
CA ASN A 129 10.65 0.76 16.57
C ASN A 129 11.64 0.45 17.70
N ILE A 130 11.34 -0.59 18.48
CA ILE A 130 12.18 -1.16 19.53
C ILE A 130 12.44 -2.65 19.29
N ASP A 131 12.30 -3.12 18.04
CA ASP A 131 12.50 -4.51 17.61
C ASP A 131 11.68 -5.53 18.45
N GLN A 132 10.46 -5.15 18.90
CA GLN A 132 9.64 -6.05 19.70
C GLN A 132 9.09 -7.23 18.90
N ALA A 133 9.27 -8.44 19.44
CA ALA A 133 8.85 -9.69 18.78
C ALA A 133 7.32 -9.91 18.76
N ALA A 134 6.58 -9.27 19.65
CA ALA A 134 5.12 -9.45 19.76
C ALA A 134 4.34 -8.82 18.59
N GLY A 135 4.95 -7.93 17.82
CA GLY A 135 4.28 -7.05 16.88
C GLY A 135 3.70 -5.82 17.57
N TYR A 136 3.54 -4.74 16.81
CA TYR A 136 2.99 -3.48 17.30
C TYR A 136 1.47 -3.51 17.26
N VAL A 137 0.83 -3.10 18.36
CA VAL A 137 -0.62 -2.89 18.46
C VAL A 137 -0.96 -1.41 18.27
N GLU A 138 -2.22 -1.09 17.98
CA GLU A 138 -2.65 0.26 17.62
C GLU A 138 -2.43 1.31 18.72
N SER A 139 -2.32 0.89 19.97
CA SER A 139 -2.04 1.76 21.13
C SER A 139 -0.55 2.01 21.40
N ASP A 140 0.35 1.34 20.68
CA ASP A 140 1.78 1.51 20.89
C ASP A 140 2.26 2.91 20.45
N PRO A 141 3.33 3.43 21.07
CA PRO A 141 3.86 4.75 20.76
C PRO A 141 4.27 4.91 19.30
N LEU A 142 3.89 6.03 18.71
CA LEU A 142 4.32 6.41 17.36
C LEU A 142 5.69 7.10 17.42
N GLY A 143 6.43 7.03 16.32
CA GLY A 143 7.74 7.64 16.16
C GLY A 143 8.20 7.58 14.71
N GLY A 144 9.49 7.43 14.48
CA GLY A 144 10.07 7.27 13.15
C GLY A 144 11.47 7.87 13.11
N ASP A 145 12.46 7.04 12.81
CA ASP A 145 13.88 7.44 12.86
C ASP A 145 14.38 7.99 11.50
N ASP A 146 13.61 7.78 10.44
CA ASP A 146 13.90 8.33 9.11
C ASP A 146 12.79 9.29 8.64
N PRO A 147 13.05 10.18 7.65
CA PRO A 147 12.07 11.18 7.23
C PRO A 147 10.77 10.61 6.67
N TYR A 148 10.81 9.42 6.04
CA TYR A 148 9.60 8.74 5.58
C TYR A 148 8.75 8.28 6.77
N SER A 149 9.35 7.52 7.69
CA SER A 149 8.68 7.01 8.89
C SER A 149 8.10 8.13 9.74
N ALA A 150 8.90 9.18 9.99
CA ALA A 150 8.46 10.36 10.72
C ALA A 150 7.30 11.08 10.03
N SER A 151 7.37 11.30 8.70
CA SER A 151 6.29 11.96 7.95
C SER A 151 4.98 11.17 7.97
N LYS A 152 5.05 9.85 7.92
CA LYS A 152 3.86 8.97 8.03
C LYS A 152 3.31 8.91 9.46
N ALA A 153 4.17 8.97 10.49
CA ALA A 153 3.74 9.09 11.88
C ALA A 153 3.05 10.46 12.12
N MET A 154 3.56 11.53 11.52
CA MET A 154 2.91 12.84 11.56
C MET A 154 1.54 12.83 10.88
N ALA A 155 1.42 12.20 9.70
CA ALA A 155 0.13 12.03 9.02
C ALA A 155 -0.88 11.23 9.86
N ASP A 156 -0.41 10.18 10.54
CA ASP A 156 -1.22 9.35 11.44
C ASP A 156 -1.72 10.17 12.64
N LEU A 157 -0.82 10.87 13.34
CA LEU A 157 -1.15 11.73 14.49
C LEU A 157 -2.09 12.89 14.10
N LEU A 158 -1.83 13.52 12.95
CA LEU A 158 -2.69 14.56 12.39
C LEU A 158 -4.11 14.03 12.17
N THR A 159 -4.24 12.87 11.53
CA THR A 159 -5.53 12.23 11.27
C THR A 159 -6.25 11.86 12.58
N GLN A 160 -5.53 11.31 13.57
CA GLN A 160 -6.08 11.01 14.89
C GLN A 160 -6.59 12.28 15.60
N SER A 161 -5.81 13.38 15.53
CA SER A 161 -6.21 14.67 16.08
C SER A 161 -7.46 15.21 15.40
N TRP A 162 -7.50 15.11 14.05
CA TRP A 162 -8.66 15.55 13.26
C TRP A 162 -9.93 14.80 13.65
N ILE A 163 -9.90 13.46 13.70
CA ILE A 163 -11.04 12.62 14.09
C ILE A 163 -11.61 13.03 15.46
N ARG A 164 -10.73 13.40 16.40
CA ARG A 164 -11.16 13.79 17.76
C ARG A 164 -11.64 15.23 17.88
N SER A 165 -11.16 16.13 17.02
CA SER A 165 -11.40 17.55 17.13
C SER A 165 -12.54 18.06 16.26
N PHE A 166 -12.79 17.40 15.13
CA PHE A 166 -13.74 17.85 14.13
C PHE A 166 -14.79 16.77 13.85
N PRO A 167 -16.05 16.96 14.27
CA PRO A 167 -17.13 16.07 13.86
C PRO A 167 -17.37 16.21 12.35
N GLY A 168 -17.60 15.10 11.66
CA GLY A 168 -17.84 15.13 10.21
C GLY A 168 -17.77 13.75 9.59
N CYS A 169 -17.07 13.63 8.47
CA CYS A 169 -16.93 12.38 7.75
C CYS A 169 -16.30 11.28 8.61
N PRO A 170 -16.94 10.10 8.76
CA PRO A 170 -16.34 8.95 9.40
C PRO A 170 -14.98 8.60 8.78
N THR A 171 -13.94 8.63 9.62
CA THR A 171 -12.56 8.44 9.17
C THR A 171 -11.86 7.35 9.95
N ALA A 172 -11.13 6.48 9.25
CA ALA A 172 -10.24 5.48 9.82
C ALA A 172 -8.82 5.58 9.25
N ILE A 173 -7.84 5.13 10.03
CA ILE A 173 -6.45 5.02 9.64
C ILE A 173 -6.13 3.53 9.46
N ALA A 174 -5.61 3.14 8.31
CA ALA A 174 -5.11 1.80 8.05
C ALA A 174 -3.58 1.81 8.02
N ARG A 175 -2.94 1.15 8.97
CA ARG A 175 -1.49 0.92 9.04
C ARG A 175 -1.17 -0.38 8.35
N GLY A 176 -0.48 -0.33 7.21
CA GLY A 176 -0.08 -1.50 6.43
C GLY A 176 1.42 -1.75 6.52
N GLY A 177 1.81 -3.02 6.35
CA GLY A 177 3.22 -3.44 6.32
C GLY A 177 3.80 -3.52 4.91
N ASN A 178 4.72 -4.48 4.70
CA ASN A 178 5.32 -4.76 3.41
C ASN A 178 4.32 -5.47 2.49
N VAL A 179 3.93 -4.80 1.44
CA VAL A 179 2.94 -5.31 0.47
C VAL A 179 3.65 -5.71 -0.82
N ILE A 180 3.33 -6.91 -1.31
CA ILE A 180 3.84 -7.48 -2.56
C ILE A 180 2.71 -7.82 -3.52
N GLY A 181 2.99 -7.80 -4.82
CA GLY A 181 2.04 -8.11 -5.88
C GLY A 181 2.65 -7.79 -7.24
N GLY A 182 2.07 -8.28 -8.32
CA GLY A 182 2.55 -8.01 -9.66
C GLY A 182 2.40 -6.55 -10.07
N GLY A 183 3.27 -6.11 -10.97
CA GLY A 183 3.22 -4.76 -11.55
C GLY A 183 3.77 -3.64 -10.65
N ASP A 184 4.49 -3.96 -9.57
CA ASP A 184 5.26 -2.96 -8.82
C ASP A 184 6.55 -2.64 -9.60
N VAL A 185 6.65 -1.42 -10.09
CA VAL A 185 7.84 -0.90 -10.81
C VAL A 185 8.70 -0.01 -9.92
N SER A 186 8.38 0.11 -8.63
CA SER A 186 9.11 0.95 -7.68
C SER A 186 10.55 0.48 -7.53
N ARG A 187 11.50 1.40 -7.71
CA ARG A 187 12.93 1.12 -7.49
C ARG A 187 13.22 0.95 -6.00
N GLU A 188 14.32 0.26 -5.70
CA GLU A 188 14.83 0.09 -4.33
C GLU A 188 13.86 -0.69 -3.41
N ARG A 189 12.99 -1.50 -3.99
CA ARG A 189 12.16 -2.49 -3.29
C ARG A 189 12.59 -3.90 -3.66
N LEU A 190 12.55 -4.81 -2.68
CA LEU A 190 13.08 -6.17 -2.85
C LEU A 190 12.50 -6.89 -4.07
N LEU A 191 11.19 -7.09 -4.13
CA LEU A 191 10.57 -7.91 -5.19
C LEU A 191 10.76 -7.30 -6.59
N PRO A 192 10.51 -6.00 -6.84
CA PRO A 192 10.81 -5.38 -8.11
C PRO A 192 12.27 -5.54 -8.54
N ASP A 193 13.22 -5.34 -7.61
CA ASP A 193 14.65 -5.46 -7.90
C ASP A 193 15.06 -6.91 -8.23
N LEU A 194 14.54 -7.91 -7.48
CA LEU A 194 14.75 -9.34 -7.78
C LEU A 194 14.21 -9.70 -9.16
N VAL A 195 12.96 -9.36 -9.44
CA VAL A 195 12.30 -9.67 -10.72
C VAL A 195 13.02 -9.00 -11.89
N ALA A 196 13.42 -7.75 -11.73
CA ALA A 196 14.15 -7.03 -12.77
C ALA A 196 15.53 -7.66 -13.04
N ALA A 197 16.24 -8.14 -12.02
CA ALA A 197 17.52 -8.84 -12.17
C ALA A 197 17.32 -10.22 -12.84
N TYR A 198 16.38 -11.02 -12.36
CA TYR A 198 16.10 -12.36 -12.93
C TYR A 198 15.67 -12.27 -14.39
N ALA A 199 14.87 -11.28 -14.77
CA ALA A 199 14.47 -11.05 -16.15
C ALA A 199 15.65 -10.74 -17.09
N ARG A 200 16.76 -10.21 -16.54
CA ARG A 200 18.01 -9.97 -17.28
C ARG A 200 19.02 -11.14 -17.16
N GLY A 201 18.66 -12.23 -16.49
CA GLY A 201 19.60 -13.33 -16.20
C GLY A 201 20.73 -12.94 -15.24
N GLN A 202 20.49 -11.97 -14.36
CA GLN A 202 21.47 -11.45 -13.40
C GLN A 202 21.13 -11.90 -11.97
N ALA A 203 22.16 -12.08 -11.13
CA ALA A 203 22.00 -12.31 -9.71
C ALA A 203 21.89 -10.96 -8.96
N PRO A 204 20.74 -10.67 -8.31
CA PRO A 204 20.62 -9.48 -7.48
C PRO A 204 21.46 -9.60 -6.21
N GLN A 205 21.93 -8.45 -5.71
CA GLN A 205 22.77 -8.37 -4.52
C GLN A 205 21.93 -7.99 -3.30
N LEU A 206 21.93 -8.84 -2.26
CA LEU A 206 21.21 -8.60 -1.00
C LEU A 206 22.16 -8.10 0.09
N ARG A 207 21.77 -7.01 0.77
CA ARG A 207 22.55 -6.40 1.85
C ARG A 207 22.26 -7.03 3.22
N PHE A 208 20.97 -7.20 3.54
CA PHE A 208 20.49 -7.68 4.84
C PHE A 208 19.61 -8.92 4.69
N PRO A 209 20.13 -10.08 4.28
CA PRO A 209 19.32 -11.27 4.04
C PRO A 209 18.63 -11.84 5.28
N ARG A 210 19.13 -11.50 6.49
CA ARG A 210 18.54 -11.94 7.76
C ARG A 210 17.46 -11.01 8.32
N ALA A 211 17.23 -9.84 7.70
CA ALA A 211 16.17 -8.95 8.13
C ALA A 211 14.80 -9.60 7.91
N VAL A 212 13.96 -9.60 8.95
CA VAL A 212 12.61 -10.19 8.92
C VAL A 212 11.58 -9.10 8.60
N ARG A 213 10.67 -9.41 7.67
CA ARG A 213 9.57 -8.50 7.28
C ARG A 213 8.25 -9.27 7.21
N PRO A 214 7.13 -8.61 7.51
CA PRO A 214 5.79 -9.17 7.31
C PRO A 214 5.39 -9.01 5.85
N TRP A 215 5.30 -10.11 5.12
CA TRP A 215 4.97 -10.09 3.69
C TRP A 215 3.49 -10.34 3.46
N GLN A 216 2.81 -9.40 2.84
CA GLN A 216 1.37 -9.46 2.57
C GLN A 216 1.08 -9.27 1.08
N HIS A 217 0.16 -10.07 0.53
CA HIS A 217 -0.30 -9.83 -0.83
C HIS A 217 -1.12 -8.54 -0.92
N VAL A 218 -0.98 -7.84 -2.03
CA VAL A 218 -1.68 -6.56 -2.28
C VAL A 218 -3.20 -6.69 -2.12
N LEU A 219 -3.80 -7.78 -2.57
CA LEU A 219 -5.24 -8.01 -2.46
C LEU A 219 -5.71 -8.17 -1.01
N ASP A 220 -4.95 -8.86 -0.15
CA ASP A 220 -5.26 -8.94 1.28
C ASP A 220 -5.25 -7.57 1.95
N CYS A 221 -4.20 -6.80 1.67
CA CYS A 221 -4.06 -5.45 2.19
C CYS A 221 -5.24 -4.55 1.73
N LEU A 222 -5.56 -4.56 0.45
CA LEU A 222 -6.64 -3.75 -0.14
C LEU A 222 -8.02 -4.19 0.35
N ASN A 223 -8.23 -5.50 0.50
CA ASN A 223 -9.47 -5.99 1.10
C ASN A 223 -9.64 -5.49 2.54
N GLY A 224 -8.55 -5.37 3.31
CA GLY A 224 -8.58 -4.73 4.64
C GLY A 224 -9.01 -3.27 4.59
N TYR A 225 -8.56 -2.51 3.61
CA TYR A 225 -8.97 -1.11 3.43
C TYR A 225 -10.46 -0.99 3.08
N LEU A 226 -10.97 -1.89 2.23
CA LEU A 226 -12.39 -1.92 1.87
C LEU A 226 -13.26 -2.39 3.03
N THR A 227 -12.81 -3.37 3.81
CA THR A 227 -13.51 -3.80 5.05
C THR A 227 -13.65 -2.62 6.03
N LEU A 228 -12.60 -1.78 6.15
CA LEU A 228 -12.68 -0.55 6.95
C LEU A 228 -13.68 0.47 6.38
N ALA A 229 -13.67 0.67 5.06
CA ALA A 229 -14.64 1.56 4.42
C ALA A 229 -16.08 1.11 4.65
N ASP A 230 -16.34 -0.19 4.53
CA ASP A 230 -17.66 -0.78 4.78
C ASP A 230 -18.08 -0.64 6.25
N ALA A 231 -17.14 -0.83 7.20
CA ALA A 231 -17.41 -0.61 8.62
C ALA A 231 -17.74 0.86 8.93
N LEU A 232 -17.03 1.82 8.33
CA LEU A 232 -17.33 3.24 8.47
C LEU A 232 -18.72 3.59 7.92
N LEU A 233 -19.08 3.07 6.76
CA LEU A 233 -20.41 3.24 6.16
C LEU A 233 -21.54 2.64 7.03
N ALA A 234 -21.21 1.58 7.79
CA ALA A 234 -22.12 0.95 8.76
C ALA A 234 -22.14 1.65 10.14
N GLY A 235 -21.38 2.75 10.31
CA GLY A 235 -21.34 3.52 11.56
C GLY A 235 -20.38 2.96 12.62
N SER A 236 -19.40 2.16 12.22
CA SER A 236 -18.34 1.60 13.08
C SER A 236 -16.95 1.78 12.44
N GLY A 237 -15.90 1.16 12.96
CA GLY A 237 -14.59 1.15 12.32
C GLY A 237 -13.76 2.44 12.47
N TRP A 238 -14.12 3.33 13.39
CA TRP A 238 -13.40 4.58 13.65
C TRP A 238 -12.02 4.37 14.24
N GLY A 239 -11.10 5.31 13.98
CA GLY A 239 -9.77 5.33 14.57
C GLY A 239 -8.74 4.54 13.76
N GLN A 240 -7.73 4.00 14.46
CA GLN A 240 -6.57 3.35 13.83
C GLN A 240 -6.66 1.82 13.83
N TRP A 241 -6.16 1.21 12.76
CA TRP A 241 -6.23 -0.23 12.51
C TRP A 241 -4.96 -0.75 11.88
N ASN A 242 -4.42 -1.82 12.42
CA ASN A 242 -3.34 -2.57 11.80
C ASN A 242 -3.92 -3.56 10.78
N ILE A 243 -3.45 -3.46 9.54
CA ILE A 243 -3.81 -4.37 8.44
C ILE A 243 -2.53 -5.07 7.99
N GLY A 244 -2.24 -6.20 8.58
CA GLY A 244 -1.01 -6.96 8.35
C GLY A 244 -1.24 -8.47 8.36
N PRO A 245 -0.29 -9.25 7.83
CA PRO A 245 -0.39 -10.71 7.77
C PRO A 245 -0.17 -11.35 9.14
N GLY A 246 -0.51 -12.63 9.25
CA GLY A 246 -0.17 -13.44 10.41
C GLY A 246 1.34 -13.66 10.56
N ARG A 247 1.76 -14.18 11.72
CA ARG A 247 3.19 -14.42 12.05
C ARG A 247 3.86 -15.42 11.12
N ASP A 248 3.13 -16.32 10.50
CA ASP A 248 3.60 -17.27 9.47
C ASP A 248 4.14 -16.59 8.21
N SER A 249 3.82 -15.32 8.03
CA SER A 249 4.29 -14.49 6.93
C SER A 249 5.45 -13.54 7.33
N PHE A 250 6.02 -13.72 8.52
CA PHE A 250 7.22 -13.00 8.98
C PHE A 250 8.45 -13.79 8.55
N VAL A 251 9.01 -13.41 7.42
CA VAL A 251 10.03 -14.20 6.72
C VAL A 251 11.26 -13.35 6.45
N GLU A 252 12.44 -13.97 6.56
CA GLU A 252 13.72 -13.33 6.24
C GLU A 252 13.82 -12.96 4.75
N VAL A 253 14.39 -11.81 4.46
CA VAL A 253 14.63 -11.31 3.10
C VAL A 253 15.35 -12.35 2.22
N GLY A 254 16.33 -13.06 2.77
CA GLY A 254 17.06 -14.12 2.05
C GLY A 254 16.17 -15.32 1.69
N GLN A 255 15.26 -15.71 2.58
CA GLN A 255 14.30 -16.78 2.29
C GLN A 255 13.30 -16.37 1.22
N VAL A 256 12.84 -15.10 1.24
CA VAL A 256 11.98 -14.53 0.18
C VAL A 256 12.71 -14.59 -1.16
N ALA A 257 13.97 -14.13 -1.22
CA ALA A 257 14.74 -14.11 -2.45
C ALA A 257 15.02 -15.54 -2.98
N THR A 258 15.30 -16.50 -2.09
CA THR A 258 15.50 -17.90 -2.46
C THR A 258 14.23 -18.50 -3.06
N LEU A 259 13.09 -18.34 -2.38
CA LEU A 259 11.81 -18.84 -2.90
C LEU A 259 11.40 -18.11 -4.20
N ALA A 260 11.66 -16.81 -4.31
CA ALA A 260 11.41 -16.05 -5.54
C ALA A 260 12.26 -16.59 -6.72
N ALA A 261 13.52 -16.94 -6.47
CA ALA A 261 14.41 -17.54 -7.47
C ALA A 261 13.93 -18.93 -7.91
N GLU A 262 13.51 -19.78 -6.97
CA GLU A 262 12.91 -21.09 -7.25
C GLU A 262 11.66 -20.96 -8.12
N LEU A 263 10.74 -20.08 -7.75
CA LEU A 263 9.50 -19.81 -8.48
C LEU A 263 9.76 -19.19 -9.87
N TRP A 264 10.81 -18.37 -9.99
CA TRP A 264 11.22 -17.79 -11.26
C TRP A 264 11.75 -18.86 -12.20
N GLY A 265 12.58 -19.78 -11.70
CA GLY A 265 13.20 -20.86 -12.48
C GLY A 265 14.42 -20.39 -13.28
N GLY A 266 14.85 -21.21 -14.25
CA GLY A 266 15.95 -20.86 -15.16
C GLY A 266 17.33 -20.71 -14.48
N GLY A 267 17.54 -21.29 -13.28
CA GLY A 267 18.80 -21.16 -12.53
C GLY A 267 18.96 -19.80 -11.84
N ALA A 268 17.87 -19.03 -11.66
CA ALA A 268 17.89 -17.77 -10.93
C ALA A 268 18.43 -17.97 -9.50
N HIS A 269 19.23 -17.04 -9.02
CA HIS A 269 19.82 -17.02 -7.68
C HIS A 269 20.10 -15.57 -7.26
N TRP A 270 20.53 -15.39 -6.04
CA TRP A 270 20.97 -14.09 -5.51
C TRP A 270 22.32 -14.22 -4.82
N ASP A 271 23.05 -13.12 -4.70
CA ASP A 271 24.34 -13.03 -4.04
C ASP A 271 24.29 -12.12 -2.83
N LEU A 272 25.20 -12.35 -1.86
CA LEU A 272 25.38 -11.46 -0.72
C LEU A 272 26.23 -10.25 -1.14
N GLN A 273 25.70 -9.04 -0.90
CA GLN A 273 26.49 -7.83 -1.07
C GLN A 273 27.45 -7.67 0.11
N ALA A 274 28.75 -7.76 -0.15
CA ALA A 274 29.77 -7.49 0.86
C ALA A 274 29.89 -5.99 1.19
N GLY A 275 30.24 -5.66 2.43
CA GLY A 275 30.53 -4.30 2.91
C GLY A 275 29.68 -3.87 4.10
N ASP A 276 30.02 -2.70 4.66
CA ASP A 276 29.22 -2.06 5.70
C ASP A 276 28.06 -1.29 5.10
N HIS A 277 26.87 -1.48 5.63
CA HIS A 277 25.65 -0.83 5.18
C HIS A 277 25.01 -0.04 6.33
N PRO A 278 24.29 1.07 6.04
CA PRO A 278 23.52 1.77 7.07
C PRO A 278 22.56 0.83 7.78
N HIS A 279 22.42 1.02 9.09
CA HIS A 279 21.54 0.18 9.92
C HIS A 279 20.11 0.17 9.36
N GLU A 280 19.55 -1.01 9.21
CA GLU A 280 18.15 -1.25 8.86
C GLU A 280 17.49 -2.04 10.01
N ALA A 281 16.25 -1.70 10.36
CA ALA A 281 15.54 -2.38 11.44
C ALA A 281 15.52 -3.91 11.22
N ASN A 282 15.84 -4.67 12.25
CA ASN A 282 15.88 -6.13 12.17
C ASN A 282 14.49 -6.73 12.08
N LEU A 283 13.53 -6.19 12.85
CA LEU A 283 12.16 -6.66 12.90
C LEU A 283 11.20 -5.46 12.94
N LEU A 284 10.19 -5.51 12.11
CA LEU A 284 9.04 -4.61 12.19
C LEU A 284 7.81 -5.43 11.82
N ALA A 285 6.91 -5.61 12.78
CA ALA A 285 5.75 -6.47 12.65
C ALA A 285 4.50 -5.78 13.20
N LEU A 286 3.36 -5.96 12.54
CA LEU A 286 2.05 -5.50 13.01
C LEU A 286 1.30 -6.64 13.67
N ASP A 287 0.64 -6.37 14.79
CA ASP A 287 -0.42 -7.22 15.32
C ASP A 287 -1.77 -6.74 14.79
N ALA A 288 -2.40 -7.53 13.94
CA ALA A 288 -3.71 -7.24 13.35
C ALA A 288 -4.88 -7.89 14.11
N ALA A 289 -4.68 -8.36 15.34
CA ALA A 289 -5.71 -9.06 16.11
C ALA A 289 -6.96 -8.20 16.35
N LYS A 290 -6.84 -6.88 16.44
CA LYS A 290 -7.98 -5.96 16.53
C LYS A 290 -8.85 -6.05 15.28
N ALA A 291 -8.27 -5.94 14.09
CA ALA A 291 -9.01 -6.02 12.83
C ALA A 291 -9.70 -7.40 12.66
N GLN A 292 -9.04 -8.48 13.12
CA GLN A 292 -9.63 -9.81 13.09
C GLN A 292 -10.85 -9.95 14.00
N ARG A 293 -10.78 -9.41 15.23
CA ARG A 293 -11.89 -9.52 16.20
C ARG A 293 -13.06 -8.61 15.89
N GLU A 294 -12.77 -7.35 15.52
CA GLU A 294 -13.77 -6.30 15.50
C GLU A 294 -14.33 -6.02 14.10
N LEU A 295 -13.54 -6.31 13.04
CA LEU A 295 -13.96 -6.14 11.64
C LEU A 295 -14.22 -7.49 10.95
N GLY A 296 -13.83 -8.62 11.55
CA GLY A 296 -13.87 -9.93 10.89
C GLY A 296 -12.87 -10.09 9.75
N TRP A 297 -12.01 -9.07 9.51
CA TRP A 297 -11.00 -9.12 8.46
C TRP A 297 -9.92 -10.16 8.80
N ARG A 298 -9.50 -10.92 7.79
CA ARG A 298 -8.41 -11.90 7.90
C ARG A 298 -7.59 -11.93 6.63
N ASN A 299 -6.28 -12.08 6.78
CA ASN A 299 -5.39 -12.38 5.67
C ASN A 299 -5.77 -13.76 5.08
N ARG A 300 -5.88 -13.86 3.76
CA ARG A 300 -6.30 -15.09 3.05
C ARG A 300 -5.12 -15.82 2.43
N LEU A 301 -4.13 -15.08 1.94
CA LEU A 301 -2.95 -15.65 1.30
C LEU A 301 -1.81 -15.71 2.32
N GLY A 302 -1.33 -16.91 2.64
CA GLY A 302 -0.09 -17.10 3.37
C GLY A 302 1.11 -16.59 2.55
N PHE A 303 2.28 -16.45 3.20
CA PHE A 303 3.49 -15.92 2.54
C PHE A 303 3.83 -16.62 1.21
N ARG A 304 3.80 -17.96 1.19
CA ARG A 304 4.17 -18.72 -0.01
C ARG A 304 3.23 -18.46 -1.18
N ASP A 305 1.92 -18.37 -0.91
CA ASP A 305 0.92 -18.08 -1.94
C ASP A 305 1.04 -16.64 -2.42
N ALA A 306 1.21 -15.69 -1.51
CA ALA A 306 1.42 -14.28 -1.82
C ALA A 306 2.63 -14.06 -2.74
N LEU A 307 3.76 -14.71 -2.46
CA LEU A 307 4.95 -14.66 -3.29
C LEU A 307 4.75 -15.39 -4.62
N SER A 308 4.12 -16.57 -4.59
CA SER A 308 3.85 -17.35 -5.81
C SER A 308 2.96 -16.57 -6.77
N TRP A 309 1.89 -15.92 -6.29
CA TRP A 309 1.02 -15.10 -7.13
C TRP A 309 1.76 -13.88 -7.70
N THR A 310 2.62 -13.25 -6.90
CA THR A 310 3.45 -12.13 -7.36
C THR A 310 4.39 -12.56 -8.50
N ILE A 311 5.12 -13.66 -8.32
CA ILE A 311 6.08 -14.15 -9.32
C ILE A 311 5.36 -14.70 -10.56
N ASP A 312 4.22 -15.40 -10.41
CA ASP A 312 3.40 -15.86 -11.54
C ASP A 312 2.93 -14.68 -12.40
N TRP A 313 2.40 -13.62 -11.75
CA TRP A 313 1.99 -12.41 -12.46
C TRP A 313 3.14 -11.83 -13.30
N GLU A 314 4.30 -11.65 -12.69
CA GLU A 314 5.47 -11.07 -13.35
C GLU A 314 5.98 -11.93 -14.52
N ARG A 315 6.04 -13.24 -14.33
CA ARG A 315 6.48 -14.16 -15.39
C ARG A 315 5.52 -14.17 -16.57
N ARG A 316 4.22 -14.24 -16.30
CA ARG A 316 3.18 -14.26 -17.35
C ARG A 316 3.18 -12.98 -18.16
N VAL A 317 3.22 -11.84 -17.48
CA VAL A 317 3.18 -10.53 -18.13
C VAL A 317 4.46 -10.24 -18.92
N ARG A 318 5.62 -10.64 -18.41
CA ARG A 318 6.89 -10.57 -19.16
C ARG A 318 6.94 -11.58 -20.31
N GLY A 319 6.22 -12.67 -20.21
CA GLY A 319 6.01 -13.65 -21.27
C GLY A 319 5.00 -13.23 -22.34
N GLY A 320 4.45 -12.02 -22.26
CA GLY A 320 3.54 -11.44 -23.25
C GLY A 320 2.04 -11.56 -22.93
N ALA A 321 1.68 -12.03 -21.72
CA ALA A 321 0.28 -12.00 -21.31
C ALA A 321 -0.20 -10.57 -21.03
N ASP A 322 -1.47 -10.31 -21.29
CA ASP A 322 -2.11 -9.03 -21.00
C ASP A 322 -2.16 -8.78 -19.48
N PRO A 323 -1.51 -7.71 -18.95
CA PRO A 323 -1.48 -7.43 -17.51
C PRO A 323 -2.88 -7.20 -16.92
N LEU A 324 -3.82 -6.62 -17.66
CA LEU A 324 -5.19 -6.45 -17.22
C LEU A 324 -5.88 -7.81 -17.01
N ALA A 325 -5.74 -8.72 -17.96
CA ALA A 325 -6.33 -10.05 -17.86
C ALA A 325 -5.75 -10.87 -16.71
N VAL A 326 -4.40 -10.84 -16.54
CA VAL A 326 -3.74 -11.53 -15.42
C VAL A 326 -4.18 -10.97 -14.07
N THR A 327 -4.26 -9.65 -13.94
CA THR A 327 -4.71 -8.99 -12.71
C THR A 327 -6.15 -9.34 -12.37
N ARG A 328 -7.06 -9.29 -13.35
CA ARG A 328 -8.48 -9.69 -13.15
C ARG A 328 -8.63 -11.15 -12.76
N GLN A 329 -7.82 -12.05 -13.30
CA GLN A 329 -7.82 -13.47 -12.90
C GLN A 329 -7.41 -13.64 -11.44
N GLN A 330 -6.36 -12.95 -10.99
CA GLN A 330 -5.95 -13.01 -9.57
C GLN A 330 -6.99 -12.38 -8.66
N ILE A 331 -7.63 -11.28 -9.05
CA ILE A 331 -8.75 -10.69 -8.30
C ILE A 331 -9.90 -11.69 -8.18
N ALA A 332 -10.33 -12.32 -9.27
CA ALA A 332 -11.41 -13.30 -9.24
C ALA A 332 -11.07 -14.53 -8.37
N ALA A 333 -9.83 -15.01 -8.43
CA ALA A 333 -9.35 -16.08 -7.57
C ALA A 333 -9.34 -15.66 -6.08
N PHE A 334 -8.91 -14.43 -5.77
CA PHE A 334 -8.93 -13.90 -4.42
C PHE A 334 -10.37 -13.74 -3.87
N GLU A 335 -11.30 -13.21 -4.67
CA GLU A 335 -12.71 -13.08 -4.29
C GLU A 335 -13.33 -14.42 -3.93
N SER A 336 -12.90 -15.53 -4.53
CA SER A 336 -13.38 -16.86 -4.18
C SER A 336 -12.87 -17.38 -2.82
N LEU A 337 -11.90 -16.69 -2.20
CA LEU A 337 -11.37 -17.01 -0.86
C LEU A 337 -12.09 -16.23 0.26
N LEU A 338 -12.87 -15.21 -0.09
CA LEU A 338 -13.56 -14.35 0.87
C LEU A 338 -14.84 -15.01 1.40
#